data_f13b368d26d3c4c3c6d2d35a631302f3
#
_entry.id   f13b368d26d3c4c3c6d2d35a631302f3
#
_cell.length_a   1.000
_cell.length_b   1.000
_cell.length_c   1.000
_cell.angle_alpha   90.00
_cell.angle_beta   90.00
_cell.angle_gamma   90.00
#
_symmetry.space_group_name_H-M   'P 1'
#
loop_
_entity.id
_entity.type
_entity.pdbx_description
1 polymer ?
#
loop_
_entity_poly.entity_id
_entity_poly.type
_entity_poly.pdbx_seq_one_letter_code
_entity_poly.pdbx_strand_id
1 'polypeptide(L)'
;MVDDFVPWQNYLIGKLGENSAFHIIAVVSDGAEAVVKAAELRPDLILMDINLPKLSGIKGAARIRERSPQARILFVSQNLDLDVVRAALSVGGLGYVVKSDAEAYLLPAIEAVMSGKRFLSGLLASHDFAGIPGPQASMQGAEEHVDLSAWRLMQKKTLGHSHEVEFYGNEASFLARCTRFIGAALANGDAAIVILPPSHRKRLRQRLESEGCHVGEAIEQGRYLALEPADVFSKLLEGGKPDADRFLKAADDLIATALNSATGKHPRVAVCGECGALLRAAGKTEDAIEMERLWNELANTYNVDSLCGYPIEGFRNEEQNPTLRRICAEHTAVYSE
;
A
#
# COMPACT_ATOMS: atom_id res chain seq x y z
N MET A 1 -14.95 -1.52 12.67
CA MET A 1 -13.85 -1.16 11.77
C MET A 1 -13.46 -2.33 10.90
N VAL A 2 -12.94 -2.03 9.71
CA VAL A 2 -12.64 -3.01 8.66
C VAL A 2 -11.24 -2.74 8.14
N ASP A 3 -10.32 -3.65 8.43
CA ASP A 3 -8.91 -3.57 8.05
C ASP A 3 -8.30 -4.96 8.22
N ASP A 4 -7.47 -5.43 7.32
CA ASP A 4 -6.85 -6.76 7.40
C ASP A 4 -5.48 -6.76 8.11
N PHE A 5 -4.96 -5.56 8.40
CA PHE A 5 -3.68 -5.39 9.08
C PHE A 5 -3.84 -5.27 10.60
N VAL A 6 -3.61 -6.36 11.32
CA VAL A 6 -3.79 -6.45 12.78
C VAL A 6 -3.07 -5.34 13.57
N PRO A 7 -1.82 -4.94 13.28
CA PRO A 7 -1.19 -3.85 14.00
C PRO A 7 -1.93 -2.51 13.84
N TRP A 8 -2.55 -2.26 12.68
CA TRP A 8 -3.37 -1.08 12.47
C TRP A 8 -4.71 -1.16 13.21
N GLN A 9 -5.32 -2.35 13.24
CA GLN A 9 -6.51 -2.58 14.06
C GLN A 9 -6.23 -2.24 15.52
N ASN A 10 -5.12 -2.72 16.09
CA ASN A 10 -4.72 -2.46 17.48
C ASN A 10 -4.45 -0.98 17.72
N TYR A 11 -3.81 -0.28 16.77
CA TYR A 11 -3.65 1.17 16.84
C TYR A 11 -5.00 1.89 16.92
N LEU A 12 -5.95 1.55 16.05
CA LEU A 12 -7.27 2.15 16.05
C LEU A 12 -8.04 1.83 17.34
N ILE A 13 -7.95 0.59 17.86
CA ILE A 13 -8.57 0.19 19.13
C ILE A 13 -8.03 1.05 20.27
N GLY A 14 -6.71 1.21 20.37
CA GLY A 14 -6.08 2.06 21.38
C GLY A 14 -6.50 3.51 21.25
N LYS A 15 -6.37 4.09 20.05
CA LYS A 15 -6.69 5.50 19.79
C LYS A 15 -8.15 5.86 20.06
N LEU A 16 -9.08 4.99 19.65
CA LEU A 16 -10.52 5.21 19.85
C LEU A 16 -10.96 4.85 21.27
N GLY A 17 -10.31 3.87 21.91
CA GLY A 17 -10.61 3.45 23.27
C GLY A 17 -10.30 4.50 24.34
N GLU A 18 -9.42 5.47 24.04
CA GLU A 18 -9.15 6.62 24.91
C GLU A 18 -10.34 7.59 25.03
N ASN A 19 -11.29 7.52 24.11
CA ASN A 19 -12.46 8.38 24.09
C ASN A 19 -13.74 7.59 24.36
N SER A 20 -14.36 7.81 25.52
CA SER A 20 -15.58 7.11 25.96
C SER A 20 -16.81 7.35 25.06
N ALA A 21 -16.74 8.28 24.11
CA ALA A 21 -17.80 8.51 23.13
C ALA A 21 -17.83 7.45 22.03
N PHE A 22 -16.77 6.64 21.88
CA PHE A 22 -16.68 5.62 20.84
C PHE A 22 -16.79 4.21 21.43
N HIS A 23 -17.60 3.38 20.77
CA HIS A 23 -17.72 1.96 21.11
C HIS A 23 -17.44 1.13 19.88
N ILE A 24 -16.34 0.37 19.91
CA ILE A 24 -15.97 -0.54 18.83
C ILE A 24 -16.83 -1.80 18.97
N ILE A 25 -17.81 -1.96 18.10
CA ILE A 25 -18.76 -3.07 18.12
C ILE A 25 -18.34 -4.26 17.25
N ALA A 26 -17.42 -4.04 16.30
CA ALA A 26 -16.85 -5.10 15.48
C ALA A 26 -15.50 -4.68 14.89
N VAL A 27 -14.62 -5.67 14.72
CA VAL A 27 -13.38 -5.60 13.97
C VAL A 27 -13.40 -6.75 13.00
N VAL A 28 -13.29 -6.46 11.69
CA VAL A 28 -13.32 -7.46 10.62
C VAL A 28 -12.18 -7.22 9.66
N SER A 29 -11.73 -8.28 8.99
CA SER A 29 -10.52 -8.25 8.15
C SER A 29 -10.80 -8.40 6.66
N ASP A 30 -12.05 -8.44 6.24
CA ASP A 30 -12.40 -8.47 4.80
C ASP A 30 -13.70 -7.72 4.49
N GLY A 31 -13.81 -7.24 3.25
CA GLY A 31 -14.95 -6.44 2.82
C GLY A 31 -16.26 -7.24 2.71
N ALA A 32 -16.21 -8.55 2.51
CA ALA A 32 -17.41 -9.38 2.44
C ALA A 32 -18.02 -9.57 3.85
N GLU A 33 -17.19 -9.83 4.85
CA GLU A 33 -17.59 -9.87 6.25
C GLU A 33 -18.12 -8.52 6.72
N ALA A 34 -17.48 -7.42 6.29
CA ALA A 34 -17.92 -6.06 6.61
C ALA A 34 -19.38 -5.81 6.16
N VAL A 35 -19.76 -6.26 4.97
CA VAL A 35 -21.14 -6.13 4.46
C VAL A 35 -22.14 -6.88 5.36
N VAL A 36 -21.80 -8.10 5.78
CA VAL A 36 -22.66 -8.90 6.68
C VAL A 36 -22.79 -8.22 8.04
N LYS A 37 -21.66 -7.84 8.65
CA LYS A 37 -21.63 -7.20 9.97
C LYS A 37 -22.32 -5.84 9.99
N ALA A 38 -22.19 -5.06 8.92
CA ALA A 38 -22.89 -3.78 8.83
C ALA A 38 -24.42 -3.96 8.83
N ALA A 39 -24.94 -4.99 8.15
CA ALA A 39 -26.38 -5.28 8.14
C ALA A 39 -26.88 -5.80 9.49
N GLU A 40 -26.08 -6.64 10.19
CA GLU A 40 -26.41 -7.21 11.50
C GLU A 40 -26.37 -6.15 12.62
N LEU A 41 -25.29 -5.38 12.68
CA LEU A 41 -24.96 -4.51 13.81
C LEU A 41 -25.43 -3.07 13.64
N ARG A 42 -25.73 -2.65 12.40
CA ARG A 42 -26.18 -1.30 12.03
C ARG A 42 -25.33 -0.20 12.68
N PRO A 43 -24.02 -0.17 12.42
CA PRO A 43 -23.12 0.81 13.03
C PRO A 43 -23.46 2.24 12.59
N ASP A 44 -23.18 3.22 13.45
CA ASP A 44 -23.26 4.63 13.09
C ASP A 44 -22.13 5.05 12.16
N LEU A 45 -20.95 4.43 12.35
CA LEU A 45 -19.72 4.71 11.60
C LEU A 45 -18.99 3.42 11.24
N ILE A 46 -18.48 3.37 10.04
CA ILE A 46 -17.55 2.32 9.55
C ILE A 46 -16.26 2.97 9.15
N LEU A 47 -15.17 2.63 9.83
CA LEU A 47 -13.80 2.90 9.35
C LEU A 47 -13.45 1.78 8.40
N MET A 48 -13.15 2.10 7.14
CA MET A 48 -13.02 1.14 6.04
C MET A 48 -11.69 1.30 5.34
N ASP A 49 -10.83 0.28 5.38
CA ASP A 49 -9.70 0.24 4.45
C ASP A 49 -10.18 -0.11 3.04
N ILE A 50 -9.41 0.30 2.04
CA ILE A 50 -9.68 0.04 0.63
C ILE A 50 -9.12 -1.32 0.21
N ASN A 51 -7.90 -1.62 0.63
CA ASN A 51 -7.16 -2.80 0.20
C ASN A 51 -7.49 -4.01 1.09
N LEU A 52 -8.69 -4.53 0.96
CA LEU A 52 -9.17 -5.67 1.73
C LEU A 52 -9.19 -6.95 0.89
N PRO A 53 -8.93 -8.12 1.50
CA PRO A 53 -9.06 -9.41 0.83
C PRO A 53 -10.53 -9.71 0.49
N LYS A 54 -10.74 -10.67 -0.40
CA LYS A 54 -12.04 -11.17 -0.91
C LYS A 54 -12.89 -10.09 -1.58
N LEU A 55 -13.16 -8.97 -0.91
CA LEU A 55 -13.94 -7.86 -1.43
C LEU A 55 -13.29 -6.54 -1.00
N SER A 56 -12.83 -5.72 -1.97
CA SER A 56 -12.20 -4.42 -1.67
C SER A 56 -13.15 -3.51 -0.90
N GLY A 57 -12.59 -2.60 -0.07
CA GLY A 57 -13.38 -1.69 0.75
C GLY A 57 -14.34 -0.82 -0.04
N ILE A 58 -13.98 -0.37 -1.26
CA ILE A 58 -14.87 0.39 -2.15
C ILE A 58 -16.09 -0.44 -2.54
N LYS A 59 -15.89 -1.71 -2.96
CA LYS A 59 -16.99 -2.61 -3.29
C LYS A 59 -17.82 -2.99 -2.06
N GLY A 60 -17.17 -3.18 -0.92
CA GLY A 60 -17.81 -3.38 0.37
C GLY A 60 -18.71 -2.20 0.74
N ALA A 61 -18.17 -0.99 0.63
CA ALA A 61 -18.90 0.25 0.90
C ALA A 61 -20.15 0.42 0.02
N ALA A 62 -20.03 0.15 -1.29
CA ALA A 62 -21.18 0.20 -2.21
C ALA A 62 -22.30 -0.75 -1.75
N ARG A 63 -21.97 -2.01 -1.40
CA ARG A 63 -22.96 -2.99 -0.91
C ARG A 63 -23.52 -2.64 0.47
N ILE A 64 -22.72 -2.03 1.34
CA ILE A 64 -23.18 -1.54 2.64
C ILE A 64 -24.17 -0.40 2.45
N ARG A 65 -23.94 0.53 1.53
CA ARG A 65 -24.86 1.62 1.21
C ARG A 65 -26.23 1.13 0.77
N GLU A 66 -26.30 0.04 0.01
CA GLU A 66 -27.56 -0.58 -0.41
C GLU A 66 -28.36 -1.16 0.78
N ARG A 67 -27.66 -1.77 1.76
CA ARG A 67 -28.28 -2.54 2.86
C ARG A 67 -28.39 -1.77 4.17
N SER A 68 -27.51 -0.82 4.38
CA SER A 68 -27.40 -0.01 5.59
C SER A 68 -27.12 1.46 5.23
N PRO A 69 -28.04 2.15 4.55
CA PRO A 69 -27.84 3.50 4.01
C PRO A 69 -27.57 4.57 5.09
N GLN A 70 -27.93 4.32 6.33
CA GLN A 70 -27.68 5.20 7.48
C GLN A 70 -26.23 5.13 7.99
N ALA A 71 -25.52 4.03 7.74
CA ALA A 71 -24.13 3.88 8.19
C ALA A 71 -23.22 4.87 7.46
N ARG A 72 -22.51 5.68 8.21
CA ARG A 72 -21.49 6.59 7.65
C ARG A 72 -20.22 5.83 7.39
N ILE A 73 -19.57 6.11 6.27
CA ILE A 73 -18.32 5.43 5.88
C ILE A 73 -17.22 6.47 5.82
N LEU A 74 -16.19 6.26 6.63
CA LEU A 74 -14.92 6.97 6.59
C LEU A 74 -13.85 6.00 6.09
N PHE A 75 -13.32 6.26 4.90
CA PHE A 75 -12.20 5.48 4.39
C PHE A 75 -10.92 5.87 5.12
N VAL A 76 -10.14 4.86 5.51
CA VAL A 76 -8.83 5.03 6.17
C VAL A 76 -7.86 4.12 5.46
N SER A 77 -7.06 4.66 4.56
CA SER A 77 -6.20 3.87 3.69
C SER A 77 -4.84 4.54 3.49
N GLN A 78 -3.87 3.80 3.05
CA GLN A 78 -2.57 4.36 2.66
C GLN A 78 -2.57 4.94 1.25
N ASN A 79 -3.61 4.65 0.47
CA ASN A 79 -3.70 5.05 -0.93
C ASN A 79 -3.94 6.56 -1.05
N LEU A 80 -3.06 7.25 -1.79
CA LEU A 80 -3.14 8.69 -2.09
C LEU A 80 -3.65 8.98 -3.51
N ASP A 81 -3.96 7.95 -4.29
CA ASP A 81 -4.46 8.09 -5.65
C ASP A 81 -5.81 8.81 -5.67
N LEU A 82 -5.86 9.97 -6.34
CA LEU A 82 -7.05 10.79 -6.40
C LEU A 82 -8.25 10.10 -7.05
N ASP A 83 -8.02 9.17 -7.98
CA ASP A 83 -9.10 8.41 -8.61
C ASP A 83 -9.66 7.36 -7.66
N VAL A 84 -8.80 6.75 -6.83
CA VAL A 84 -9.24 5.86 -5.75
C VAL A 84 -10.01 6.64 -4.68
N VAL A 85 -9.54 7.83 -4.31
CA VAL A 85 -10.27 8.72 -3.39
C VAL A 85 -11.61 9.11 -3.97
N ARG A 86 -11.66 9.49 -5.27
CA ARG A 86 -12.91 9.80 -5.98
C ARG A 86 -13.86 8.61 -6.01
N ALA A 87 -13.36 7.42 -6.32
CA ALA A 87 -14.16 6.20 -6.31
C ALA A 87 -14.73 5.90 -4.92
N ALA A 88 -13.92 6.03 -3.87
CA ALA A 88 -14.35 5.84 -2.49
C ALA A 88 -15.45 6.83 -2.07
N LEU A 89 -15.31 8.09 -2.46
CA LEU A 89 -16.33 9.12 -2.20
C LEU A 89 -17.59 8.92 -3.05
N SER A 90 -17.46 8.46 -4.31
CA SER A 90 -18.61 8.25 -5.23
C SER A 90 -19.52 7.13 -4.79
N VAL A 91 -19.00 6.09 -4.13
CA VAL A 91 -19.83 5.00 -3.54
C VAL A 91 -20.48 5.38 -2.20
N GLY A 92 -20.38 6.65 -1.82
CA GLY A 92 -21.04 7.20 -0.61
C GLY A 92 -20.14 7.31 0.61
N GLY A 93 -18.81 7.25 0.44
CA GLY A 93 -17.87 7.61 1.49
C GLY A 93 -18.04 9.09 1.87
N LEU A 94 -18.16 9.37 3.17
CA LEU A 94 -18.25 10.73 3.68
C LEU A 94 -16.89 11.35 3.98
N GLY A 95 -15.86 10.53 4.11
CA GLY A 95 -14.51 11.06 4.34
C GLY A 95 -13.43 10.08 3.89
N TYR A 96 -12.24 10.63 3.82
CA TYR A 96 -11.03 9.90 3.51
C TYR A 96 -9.86 10.41 4.37
N VAL A 97 -9.22 9.51 5.10
CA VAL A 97 -8.03 9.78 5.89
C VAL A 97 -6.91 8.90 5.39
N VAL A 98 -5.78 9.50 5.09
CA VAL A 98 -4.56 8.75 4.77
C VAL A 98 -4.01 8.16 6.07
N LYS A 99 -3.63 6.88 6.09
CA LYS A 99 -3.14 6.21 7.32
C LYS A 99 -1.93 6.92 7.94
N SER A 100 -1.03 7.49 7.14
CA SER A 100 0.09 8.31 7.63
C SER A 100 -0.35 9.56 8.40
N ASP A 101 -1.50 10.10 8.04
CA ASP A 101 -2.04 11.33 8.62
C ASP A 101 -3.00 11.07 9.80
N ALA A 102 -3.28 9.81 10.10
CA ALA A 102 -4.34 9.42 11.05
C ALA A 102 -4.10 9.94 12.48
N GLU A 103 -2.85 10.12 12.90
CA GLU A 103 -2.54 10.67 14.23
C GLU A 103 -3.17 12.06 14.40
N ALA A 104 -3.11 12.90 13.37
CA ALA A 104 -3.62 14.27 13.40
C ALA A 104 -5.09 14.37 12.97
N TYR A 105 -5.53 13.54 12.01
CA TYR A 105 -6.78 13.77 11.30
C TYR A 105 -7.88 12.76 11.57
N LEU A 106 -7.61 11.61 12.21
CA LEU A 106 -8.62 10.57 12.41
C LEU A 106 -9.81 11.07 13.25
N LEU A 107 -9.54 11.64 14.43
CA LEU A 107 -10.61 12.12 15.31
C LEU A 107 -11.39 13.31 14.70
N PRO A 108 -10.75 14.35 14.14
CA PRO A 108 -11.45 15.40 13.39
C PRO A 108 -12.29 14.86 12.23
N ALA A 109 -11.79 13.84 11.51
CA ALA A 109 -12.54 13.21 10.42
C ALA A 109 -13.78 12.49 10.92
N ILE A 110 -13.68 11.74 12.00
CA ILE A 110 -14.82 11.06 12.63
C ILE A 110 -15.88 12.09 13.04
N GLU A 111 -15.51 13.16 13.71
CA GLU A 111 -16.43 14.21 14.13
C GLU A 111 -17.14 14.87 12.92
N ALA A 112 -16.39 15.20 11.88
CA ALA A 112 -16.95 15.77 10.66
C ALA A 112 -17.94 14.79 9.98
N VAL A 113 -17.55 13.53 9.78
CA VAL A 113 -18.37 12.50 9.18
C VAL A 113 -19.63 12.21 10.02
N MET A 114 -19.48 12.15 11.35
CA MET A 114 -20.63 12.00 12.27
C MET A 114 -21.59 13.18 12.22
N SER A 115 -21.10 14.36 11.87
CA SER A 115 -21.93 15.55 11.63
C SER A 115 -22.49 15.63 10.20
N GLY A 116 -22.27 14.60 9.36
CA GLY A 116 -22.68 14.56 7.96
C GLY A 116 -21.86 15.43 7.02
N LYS A 117 -20.71 15.93 7.47
CA LYS A 117 -19.80 16.74 6.67
C LYS A 117 -18.76 15.86 5.99
N ARG A 118 -18.36 16.26 4.77
CA ARG A 118 -17.25 15.60 4.07
C ARG A 118 -15.92 15.99 4.70
N PHE A 119 -15.00 15.03 4.79
CA PHE A 119 -13.66 15.26 5.32
C PHE A 119 -12.58 14.59 4.45
N LEU A 120 -11.50 15.30 4.21
CA LEU A 120 -10.30 14.78 3.51
C LEU A 120 -9.06 15.22 4.29
N SER A 121 -8.15 14.28 4.57
CA SER A 121 -6.93 14.60 5.33
C SER A 121 -5.81 15.15 4.46
N GLY A 122 -4.91 15.92 5.08
CA GLY A 122 -3.63 16.34 4.53
C GLY A 122 -3.68 16.95 3.15
N LEU A 123 -2.85 16.44 2.25
CA LEU A 123 -2.74 16.91 0.86
C LEU A 123 -4.03 16.73 0.05
N LEU A 124 -4.89 15.79 0.42
CA LEU A 124 -6.17 15.57 -0.27
C LEU A 124 -7.14 16.74 -0.10
N ALA A 125 -7.03 17.48 0.99
CA ALA A 125 -7.90 18.63 1.27
C ALA A 125 -7.71 19.80 0.28
N SER A 126 -6.58 19.88 -0.41
CA SER A 126 -6.29 20.90 -1.43
C SER A 126 -6.84 20.60 -2.82
N HIS A 127 -7.37 19.39 -3.04
CA HIS A 127 -7.91 18.96 -4.33
C HIS A 127 -9.41 19.18 -4.42
N ASP A 128 -9.88 19.50 -5.62
CA ASP A 128 -11.30 19.72 -5.87
C ASP A 128 -12.06 18.39 -6.05
N PHE A 129 -12.93 18.09 -5.09
CA PHE A 129 -13.88 16.97 -5.13
C PHE A 129 -15.34 17.45 -5.14
N ALA A 130 -15.58 18.74 -5.48
CA ALA A 130 -16.90 19.35 -5.39
C ALA A 130 -17.96 18.73 -6.34
N GLY A 131 -17.52 18.11 -7.44
CA GLY A 131 -18.41 17.45 -8.42
C GLY A 131 -18.90 16.06 -8.01
N ILE A 132 -18.47 15.51 -6.87
CA ILE A 132 -18.87 14.17 -6.43
C ILE A 132 -20.16 14.28 -5.62
N PRO A 133 -21.25 13.56 -6.00
CA PRO A 133 -22.53 13.62 -5.29
C PRO A 133 -22.39 13.26 -3.81
N GLY A 134 -23.09 14.00 -2.94
CA GLY A 134 -23.20 13.63 -1.53
C GLY A 134 -24.15 12.45 -1.33
N PRO A 135 -24.13 11.80 -0.16
CA PRO A 135 -24.93 10.59 0.13
C PRO A 135 -26.45 10.74 -0.04
N GLN A 136 -26.97 11.94 -0.11
CA GLN A 136 -28.40 12.21 -0.26
C GLN A 136 -28.87 12.30 -1.73
N ALA A 137 -27.97 12.41 -2.71
CA ALA A 137 -28.34 12.57 -4.12
C ALA A 137 -28.61 11.24 -4.84
N SER A 138 -28.33 10.08 -4.25
CA SER A 138 -28.42 8.77 -4.89
C SER A 138 -29.76 8.02 -4.66
N MET A 139 -30.77 8.65 -4.09
CA MET A 139 -32.07 7.98 -3.83
C MET A 139 -33.14 8.17 -4.91
N GLN A 140 -32.86 8.86 -6.01
CA GLN A 140 -33.79 8.95 -7.14
C GLN A 140 -33.09 8.69 -8.47
N GLY A 141 -33.23 7.47 -8.95
CA GLY A 141 -33.11 7.07 -10.35
C GLY A 141 -31.72 7.06 -10.93
N ALA A 142 -31.14 5.88 -10.99
CA ALA A 142 -30.48 5.31 -12.16
C ALA A 142 -29.98 3.92 -11.81
N GLU A 143 -30.51 2.90 -12.46
CA GLU A 143 -29.81 1.66 -12.75
C GLU A 143 -28.67 1.98 -13.73
N GLU A 144 -27.62 2.63 -13.28
CA GLU A 144 -26.37 2.68 -14.02
C GLU A 144 -25.46 1.57 -13.50
N HIS A 145 -25.36 0.54 -14.31
CA HIS A 145 -24.27 -0.45 -14.23
C HIS A 145 -22.95 0.31 -14.12
N VAL A 146 -22.37 0.30 -12.92
CA VAL A 146 -20.99 0.74 -12.75
C VAL A 146 -20.13 -0.22 -13.57
N ASP A 147 -19.62 0.27 -14.68
CA ASP A 147 -18.76 -0.50 -15.58
C ASP A 147 -17.42 -0.77 -14.88
N LEU A 148 -17.36 -1.95 -14.26
CA LEU A 148 -16.17 -2.45 -13.57
C LEU A 148 -15.02 -2.78 -14.52
N SER A 149 -15.25 -2.79 -15.84
CA SER A 149 -14.21 -2.98 -16.85
C SER A 149 -13.36 -1.71 -17.02
N ALA A 150 -13.97 -0.52 -16.88
CA ALA A 150 -13.25 0.75 -16.84
C ALA A 150 -12.31 0.83 -15.64
N TRP A 151 -12.69 0.26 -14.49
CA TRP A 151 -11.84 0.21 -13.30
C TRP A 151 -10.61 -0.69 -13.47
N ARG A 152 -10.72 -1.83 -14.18
CA ARG A 152 -9.55 -2.67 -14.55
C ARG A 152 -8.59 -1.98 -15.52
N LEU A 153 -9.12 -1.09 -16.38
CA LEU A 153 -8.31 -0.27 -17.29
C LEU A 153 -7.71 0.95 -16.58
N MET A 154 -8.40 1.52 -15.57
CA MET A 154 -7.90 2.64 -14.77
C MET A 154 -6.77 2.25 -13.82
N GLN A 155 -6.75 1.04 -13.24
CA GLN A 155 -5.60 0.56 -12.47
C GLN A 155 -4.28 0.54 -13.28
N LYS A 156 -4.37 0.62 -14.61
CA LYS A 156 -3.23 0.68 -15.53
C LYS A 156 -2.80 2.08 -15.93
N LYS A 157 -3.46 3.14 -15.47
CA LYS A 157 -3.31 4.47 -16.09
C LYS A 157 -3.16 5.66 -15.14
N THR A 158 -2.96 5.50 -13.86
CA THR A 158 -2.71 6.62 -12.96
C THR A 158 -1.26 6.66 -12.52
N LEU A 159 -0.59 7.67 -13.01
CA LEU A 159 0.56 8.39 -12.46
C LEU A 159 0.98 7.89 -11.08
N GLY A 160 2.13 7.33 -11.01
CA GLY A 160 2.72 7.21 -9.73
C GLY A 160 3.37 5.84 -9.58
N HIS A 161 4.51 5.91 -9.10
CA HIS A 161 5.26 4.87 -8.45
C HIS A 161 4.44 4.30 -7.31
N SER A 162 4.58 3.01 -7.06
CA SER A 162 4.14 2.38 -5.81
C SER A 162 5.37 2.09 -4.94
N HIS A 163 5.30 2.44 -3.66
CA HIS A 163 6.23 1.99 -2.65
C HIS A 163 5.47 1.13 -1.65
N GLU A 164 5.54 -0.18 -1.84
CA GLU A 164 4.76 -1.17 -1.12
C GLU A 164 5.61 -1.90 -0.08
N VAL A 165 5.02 -2.27 1.06
CA VAL A 165 5.67 -3.14 2.05
C VAL A 165 4.82 -4.37 2.32
N GLU A 166 5.48 -5.52 2.46
CA GLU A 166 4.88 -6.75 2.95
C GLU A 166 5.54 -7.20 4.25
N PHE A 167 4.73 -7.34 5.29
CA PHE A 167 5.11 -7.98 6.53
C PHE A 167 4.73 -9.44 6.46
N TYR A 168 5.70 -10.32 6.28
CA TYR A 168 5.45 -11.73 6.04
C TYR A 168 5.80 -12.60 7.26
N GLY A 169 4.93 -13.56 7.58
CA GLY A 169 5.17 -14.63 8.54
C GLY A 169 5.81 -15.87 7.90
N ASN A 170 5.66 -15.98 6.56
CA ASN A 170 6.15 -17.12 5.79
C ASN A 170 6.88 -16.62 4.54
N GLU A 171 8.15 -17.01 4.39
CA GLU A 171 8.95 -16.67 3.19
C GLU A 171 8.28 -17.07 1.87
N ALA A 172 7.52 -18.16 1.85
CA ALA A 172 6.90 -18.65 0.62
C ALA A 172 5.83 -17.70 0.10
N SER A 173 5.10 -16.99 0.98
CA SER A 173 4.10 -16.01 0.61
C SER A 173 4.74 -14.72 0.09
N PHE A 174 5.76 -14.22 0.79
CA PHE A 174 6.54 -13.09 0.31
C PHE A 174 7.13 -13.36 -1.08
N LEU A 175 7.76 -14.52 -1.28
CA LEU A 175 8.28 -14.90 -2.59
C LEU A 175 7.18 -15.04 -3.65
N ALA A 176 5.97 -15.50 -3.28
CA ALA A 176 4.84 -15.55 -4.21
C ALA A 176 4.40 -14.14 -4.63
N ARG A 177 4.43 -13.18 -3.70
CA ARG A 177 4.15 -11.78 -4.01
C ARG A 177 5.23 -11.17 -4.91
N CYS A 178 6.51 -11.35 -4.55
CA CYS A 178 7.64 -10.95 -5.41
C CYS A 178 7.51 -11.54 -6.83
N THR A 179 7.09 -12.81 -6.94
CA THR A 179 6.90 -13.47 -8.24
C THR A 179 5.84 -12.75 -9.07
N ARG A 180 4.69 -12.45 -8.49
CA ARG A 180 3.62 -11.69 -9.19
C ARG A 180 4.06 -10.29 -9.56
N PHE A 181 4.71 -9.59 -8.64
CA PHE A 181 5.16 -8.22 -8.82
C PHE A 181 6.22 -8.11 -9.93
N ILE A 182 7.29 -8.88 -9.85
CA ILE A 182 8.36 -8.90 -10.84
C ILE A 182 7.89 -9.53 -12.17
N GLY A 183 7.12 -10.61 -12.11
CA GLY A 183 6.58 -11.26 -13.31
C GLY A 183 5.69 -10.34 -14.13
N ALA A 184 4.84 -9.55 -13.49
CA ALA A 184 4.00 -8.55 -14.16
C ALA A 184 4.84 -7.47 -14.85
N ALA A 185 5.88 -6.96 -14.21
CA ALA A 185 6.78 -5.98 -14.81
C ALA A 185 7.50 -6.55 -16.05
N LEU A 186 8.11 -7.72 -15.93
CA LEU A 186 8.80 -8.37 -17.05
C LEU A 186 7.86 -8.68 -18.23
N ALA A 187 6.63 -9.11 -17.96
CA ALA A 187 5.62 -9.38 -18.98
C ALA A 187 5.18 -8.11 -19.72
N ASN A 188 5.22 -6.95 -19.07
CA ASN A 188 4.93 -5.65 -19.68
C ASN A 188 6.10 -5.07 -20.49
N GLY A 189 7.27 -5.72 -20.49
CA GLY A 189 8.49 -5.19 -21.09
C GLY A 189 9.23 -4.19 -20.20
N ASP A 190 8.84 -4.08 -18.93
CA ASP A 190 9.53 -3.27 -17.94
C ASP A 190 10.82 -3.95 -17.45
N ALA A 191 11.63 -3.22 -16.68
CA ALA A 191 12.79 -3.79 -16.03
C ALA A 191 12.52 -4.13 -14.56
N ALA A 192 13.32 -5.04 -14.02
CA ALA A 192 13.23 -5.51 -12.66
C ALA A 192 14.59 -5.49 -11.95
N ILE A 193 14.62 -4.97 -10.74
CA ILE A 193 15.79 -4.97 -9.85
C ILE A 193 15.42 -5.77 -8.60
N VAL A 194 16.18 -6.80 -8.28
CA VAL A 194 15.92 -7.71 -7.16
C VAL A 194 17.10 -7.65 -6.20
N ILE A 195 16.85 -7.12 -4.98
CA ILE A 195 17.84 -6.94 -3.92
C ILE A 195 17.47 -7.84 -2.74
N LEU A 196 17.70 -9.11 -2.89
CA LEU A 196 17.34 -10.15 -1.93
C LEU A 196 18.55 -11.01 -1.53
N PRO A 197 18.53 -11.65 -0.35
CA PRO A 197 19.52 -12.66 0.01
C PRO A 197 19.62 -13.78 -1.03
N PRO A 198 20.79 -14.45 -1.15
CA PRO A 198 21.02 -15.47 -2.20
C PRO A 198 19.97 -16.58 -2.24
N SER A 199 19.50 -17.04 -1.07
CA SER A 199 18.46 -18.07 -0.96
C SER A 199 17.13 -17.60 -1.56
N HIS A 200 16.69 -16.37 -1.26
CA HIS A 200 15.45 -15.80 -1.75
C HIS A 200 15.54 -15.51 -3.25
N ARG A 201 16.67 -14.96 -3.74
CA ARG A 201 16.89 -14.73 -5.18
C ARG A 201 16.81 -16.01 -6.00
N LYS A 202 17.47 -17.09 -5.51
CA LYS A 202 17.43 -18.39 -6.18
C LYS A 202 15.99 -18.92 -6.27
N ARG A 203 15.26 -18.88 -5.16
CA ARG A 203 13.87 -19.36 -5.10
C ARG A 203 12.92 -18.49 -5.93
N LEU A 204 13.08 -17.16 -5.89
CA LEU A 204 12.30 -16.24 -6.70
C LEU A 204 12.50 -16.53 -8.20
N ARG A 205 13.76 -16.68 -8.64
CA ARG A 205 14.07 -17.01 -10.03
C ARG A 205 13.41 -18.33 -10.46
N GLN A 206 13.52 -19.38 -9.65
CA GLN A 206 12.89 -20.68 -9.94
C GLN A 206 11.37 -20.56 -10.07
N ARG A 207 10.73 -19.76 -9.22
CA ARG A 207 9.28 -19.53 -9.29
C ARG A 207 8.89 -18.75 -10.55
N LEU A 208 9.59 -17.67 -10.87
CA LEU A 208 9.37 -16.90 -12.10
C LEU A 208 9.48 -17.81 -13.34
N GLU A 209 10.53 -18.63 -13.42
CA GLU A 209 10.73 -19.57 -14.51
C GLU A 209 9.58 -20.64 -14.57
N SER A 210 9.13 -21.14 -13.41
CA SER A 210 8.02 -22.11 -13.34
C SER A 210 6.66 -21.50 -13.72
N GLU A 211 6.49 -20.20 -13.58
CA GLU A 211 5.30 -19.46 -14.01
C GLU A 211 5.40 -18.93 -15.46
N GLY A 212 6.43 -19.37 -16.19
CA GLY A 212 6.60 -19.04 -17.60
C GLY A 212 7.27 -17.69 -17.88
N CYS A 213 7.85 -17.05 -16.87
CA CYS A 213 8.66 -15.85 -17.11
C CYS A 213 10.04 -16.23 -17.68
N HIS A 214 10.40 -15.68 -18.82
CA HIS A 214 11.69 -15.91 -19.48
C HIS A 214 12.81 -15.11 -18.81
N VAL A 215 13.13 -15.44 -17.55
CA VAL A 215 14.11 -14.69 -16.73
C VAL A 215 15.51 -14.70 -17.37
N GLY A 216 15.90 -15.82 -18.02
CA GLY A 216 17.18 -15.91 -18.73
C GLY A 216 17.33 -14.84 -19.82
N GLU A 217 16.31 -14.69 -20.68
CA GLU A 217 16.27 -13.66 -21.72
C GLU A 217 16.27 -12.24 -21.10
N ALA A 218 15.53 -12.04 -20.01
CA ALA A 218 15.49 -10.74 -19.33
C ALA A 218 16.85 -10.36 -18.73
N ILE A 219 17.64 -11.33 -18.26
CA ILE A 219 19.02 -11.13 -17.81
C ILE A 219 19.92 -10.75 -18.98
N GLU A 220 19.88 -11.50 -20.10
CA GLU A 220 20.67 -11.21 -21.29
C GLU A 220 20.37 -9.84 -21.89
N GLN A 221 19.10 -9.40 -21.82
CA GLN A 221 18.65 -8.09 -22.25
C GLN A 221 18.96 -6.97 -21.25
N GLY A 222 19.48 -7.27 -20.05
CA GLY A 222 19.73 -6.30 -19.00
C GLY A 222 18.45 -5.81 -18.29
N ARG A 223 17.29 -6.43 -18.54
CA ARG A 223 16.01 -6.06 -17.91
C ARG A 223 15.79 -6.70 -16.53
N TYR A 224 16.54 -7.71 -16.15
CA TYR A 224 16.49 -8.33 -14.85
C TYR A 224 17.83 -8.25 -14.16
N LEU A 225 17.93 -7.42 -13.13
CA LEU A 225 19.14 -7.19 -12.35
C LEU A 225 18.97 -7.80 -10.96
N ALA A 226 19.81 -8.76 -10.61
CA ALA A 226 19.80 -9.42 -9.30
C ALA A 226 21.03 -9.05 -8.50
N LEU A 227 20.86 -8.33 -7.40
CA LEU A 227 21.93 -7.75 -6.60
C LEU A 227 22.02 -8.38 -5.22
N GLU A 228 23.26 -8.46 -4.69
CA GLU A 228 23.50 -8.79 -3.29
C GLU A 228 23.21 -7.58 -2.40
N PRO A 229 22.43 -7.72 -1.30
CA PRO A 229 22.23 -6.63 -0.36
C PRO A 229 23.55 -6.04 0.18
N ALA A 230 24.57 -6.88 0.41
CA ALA A 230 25.88 -6.41 0.87
C ALA A 230 26.58 -5.48 -0.13
N ASP A 231 26.50 -5.79 -1.43
CA ASP A 231 27.06 -4.95 -2.48
C ASP A 231 26.29 -3.63 -2.60
N VAL A 232 24.98 -3.67 -2.45
CA VAL A 232 24.13 -2.48 -2.41
C VAL A 232 24.49 -1.61 -1.21
N PHE A 233 24.58 -2.17 0.00
CA PHE A 233 24.96 -1.44 1.20
C PHE A 233 26.36 -0.81 1.09
N SER A 234 27.33 -1.49 0.47
CA SER A 234 28.67 -0.93 0.28
C SER A 234 28.68 0.37 -0.53
N LYS A 235 27.70 0.55 -1.41
CA LYS A 235 27.53 1.74 -2.25
C LYS A 235 26.68 2.81 -1.60
N LEU A 236 25.65 2.41 -0.84
CA LEU A 236 24.65 3.32 -0.28
C LEU A 236 25.00 3.84 1.12
N LEU A 237 25.87 3.13 1.85
CA LEU A 237 26.23 3.49 3.22
C LEU A 237 27.61 4.17 3.28
N GLU A 238 27.70 5.24 4.06
CA GLU A 238 28.96 5.84 4.48
C GLU A 238 29.14 5.72 5.99
N GLY A 239 30.27 5.19 6.41
CA GLY A 239 30.48 4.89 7.83
C GLY A 239 29.43 3.92 8.44
N GLY A 240 28.75 3.13 7.58
CA GLY A 240 27.73 2.18 7.97
C GLY A 240 26.33 2.77 8.17
N LYS A 241 26.09 4.03 7.77
CA LYS A 241 24.80 4.72 7.79
C LYS A 241 24.36 5.07 6.36
N PRO A 242 23.05 5.10 6.08
CA PRO A 242 22.55 5.62 4.80
C PRO A 242 23.02 7.06 4.58
N ASP A 243 23.58 7.31 3.40
CA ASP A 243 23.98 8.63 2.94
C ASP A 243 23.11 9.00 1.74
N ALA A 244 22.38 10.10 1.82
CA ALA A 244 21.38 10.48 0.84
C ALA A 244 21.99 10.73 -0.55
N ASP A 245 23.13 11.42 -0.64
CA ASP A 245 23.74 11.74 -1.91
C ASP A 245 24.30 10.50 -2.60
N ARG A 246 24.93 9.60 -1.85
CA ARG A 246 25.41 8.31 -2.35
C ARG A 246 24.25 7.40 -2.77
N PHE A 247 23.19 7.38 -1.97
CA PHE A 247 22.00 6.60 -2.27
C PHE A 247 21.40 7.06 -3.59
N LEU A 248 21.08 8.35 -3.72
CA LEU A 248 20.46 8.91 -4.91
C LEU A 248 21.33 8.67 -6.15
N LYS A 249 22.64 8.90 -6.05
CA LYS A 249 23.56 8.67 -7.17
C LYS A 249 23.63 7.20 -7.59
N ALA A 250 23.80 6.27 -6.64
CA ALA A 250 23.91 4.85 -6.95
C ALA A 250 22.58 4.28 -7.46
N ALA A 251 21.45 4.77 -6.93
CA ALA A 251 20.13 4.37 -7.39
C ALA A 251 19.82 4.94 -8.78
N ASP A 252 20.22 6.20 -9.06
CA ASP A 252 20.09 6.83 -10.37
C ASP A 252 20.80 6.02 -11.46
N ASP A 253 22.09 5.69 -11.24
CA ASP A 253 22.88 4.87 -12.16
C ASP A 253 22.22 3.49 -12.41
N LEU A 254 21.70 2.87 -11.36
CA LEU A 254 21.07 1.54 -11.43
C LEU A 254 19.73 1.59 -12.17
N ILE A 255 18.88 2.57 -11.85
CA ILE A 255 17.57 2.76 -12.48
C ILE A 255 17.74 3.16 -13.93
N ALA A 256 18.66 4.08 -14.25
CA ALA A 256 18.95 4.48 -15.63
C ALA A 256 19.41 3.28 -16.47
N THR A 257 20.29 2.42 -15.91
CA THR A 257 20.72 1.20 -16.57
C THR A 257 19.55 0.26 -16.87
N ALA A 258 18.66 0.06 -15.89
CA ALA A 258 17.49 -0.79 -16.03
C ALA A 258 16.49 -0.21 -17.05
N LEU A 259 16.19 1.08 -16.97
CA LEU A 259 15.28 1.76 -17.91
C LEU A 259 15.75 1.69 -19.36
N ASN A 260 17.05 1.85 -19.60
CA ASN A 260 17.63 1.76 -20.95
C ASN A 260 17.47 0.38 -21.59
N SER A 261 17.26 -0.64 -20.77
CA SER A 261 17.06 -2.02 -21.21
C SER A 261 15.58 -2.40 -21.35
N ALA A 262 14.67 -1.58 -20.83
CA ALA A 262 13.23 -1.83 -20.89
C ALA A 262 12.68 -1.58 -22.30
N THR A 263 11.72 -2.42 -22.73
CA THR A 263 11.17 -2.43 -24.10
C THR A 263 9.73 -1.92 -24.18
N GLY A 264 9.12 -1.60 -23.04
CA GLY A 264 7.73 -1.12 -22.94
C GLY A 264 7.54 0.28 -23.58
N LYS A 265 6.33 0.63 -23.96
CA LYS A 265 5.99 1.99 -24.48
C LYS A 265 6.21 3.09 -23.45
N HIS A 266 6.05 2.77 -22.18
CA HIS A 266 6.26 3.66 -21.02
C HIS A 266 7.07 2.86 -20.01
N PRO A 267 8.39 2.76 -20.20
CA PRO A 267 9.22 1.85 -19.42
C PRO A 267 9.22 2.24 -17.94
N ARG A 268 9.08 1.23 -17.10
CA ARG A 268 9.14 1.34 -15.63
C ARG A 268 10.20 0.40 -15.08
N VAL A 269 10.53 0.60 -13.82
CA VAL A 269 11.41 -0.30 -13.08
C VAL A 269 10.63 -0.82 -11.86
N ALA A 270 10.56 -2.14 -11.73
CA ALA A 270 10.06 -2.80 -10.52
C ALA A 270 11.24 -3.18 -9.63
N VAL A 271 11.27 -2.69 -8.40
CA VAL A 271 12.31 -3.02 -7.41
C VAL A 271 11.72 -3.89 -6.31
N CYS A 272 12.33 -5.03 -6.02
CA CYS A 272 11.93 -5.90 -4.92
C CYS A 272 13.11 -6.14 -3.98
N GLY A 273 12.94 -5.89 -2.67
CA GLY A 273 14.08 -5.98 -1.75
C GLY A 273 13.73 -6.20 -0.28
N GLU A 274 14.77 -6.54 0.49
CA GLU A 274 14.72 -6.73 1.95
C GLU A 274 15.77 -5.86 2.66
N CYS A 275 16.23 -4.77 2.04
CA CYS A 275 17.30 -3.94 2.57
C CYS A 275 16.97 -3.38 3.96
N GLY A 276 15.79 -2.81 4.14
CA GLY A 276 15.34 -2.28 5.42
C GLY A 276 15.24 -3.37 6.50
N ALA A 277 14.72 -4.54 6.14
CA ALA A 277 14.64 -5.69 7.05
C ALA A 277 16.03 -6.15 7.53
N LEU A 278 17.00 -6.20 6.63
CA LEU A 278 18.38 -6.61 6.96
C LEU A 278 19.07 -5.57 7.87
N LEU A 279 18.90 -4.27 7.61
CA LEU A 279 19.41 -3.23 8.51
C LEU A 279 18.80 -3.34 9.90
N ARG A 280 17.50 -3.56 9.97
CA ARG A 280 16.80 -3.73 11.24
C ARG A 280 17.26 -4.98 12.00
N ALA A 281 17.42 -6.11 11.30
CA ALA A 281 17.94 -7.35 11.89
C ALA A 281 19.37 -7.17 12.45
N ALA A 282 20.15 -6.25 11.87
CA ALA A 282 21.47 -5.86 12.37
C ALA A 282 21.40 -4.83 13.54
N GLY A 283 20.22 -4.54 14.09
CA GLY A 283 20.02 -3.57 15.17
C GLY A 283 20.05 -2.11 14.73
N LYS A 284 20.04 -1.84 13.42
CA LYS A 284 20.12 -0.50 12.82
C LYS A 284 18.72 -0.01 12.39
N THR A 285 17.83 0.14 13.36
CA THR A 285 16.42 0.48 13.10
C THR A 285 16.26 1.86 12.47
N GLU A 286 17.00 2.87 12.94
CA GLU A 286 16.92 4.23 12.36
C GLU A 286 17.46 4.25 10.93
N ASP A 287 18.52 3.49 10.66
CA ASP A 287 19.07 3.37 9.30
C ASP A 287 18.09 2.65 8.37
N ALA A 288 17.31 1.69 8.87
CA ALA A 288 16.26 1.02 8.11
C ALA A 288 15.16 2.02 7.70
N ILE A 289 14.68 2.85 8.61
CA ILE A 289 13.65 3.85 8.35
C ILE A 289 14.16 4.92 7.36
N GLU A 290 15.40 5.37 7.55
CA GLU A 290 16.02 6.31 6.60
C GLU A 290 16.16 5.71 5.21
N MET A 291 16.47 4.42 5.09
CA MET A 291 16.49 3.71 3.82
C MET A 291 15.12 3.72 3.13
N GLU A 292 14.02 3.46 3.86
CA GLU A 292 12.66 3.51 3.30
C GLU A 292 12.28 4.93 2.86
N ARG A 293 12.66 5.95 3.63
CA ARG A 293 12.46 7.36 3.26
C ARG A 293 13.16 7.71 1.94
N LEU A 294 14.40 7.27 1.78
CA LEU A 294 15.17 7.49 0.55
C LEU A 294 14.57 6.75 -0.65
N TRP A 295 14.05 5.52 -0.44
CA TRP A 295 13.30 4.80 -1.47
C TRP A 295 12.02 5.52 -1.87
N ASN A 296 11.31 6.10 -0.91
CA ASN A 296 10.09 6.88 -1.17
C ASN A 296 10.42 8.15 -1.98
N GLU A 297 11.48 8.87 -1.66
CA GLU A 297 11.95 10.02 -2.44
C GLU A 297 12.35 9.63 -3.87
N LEU A 298 13.05 8.51 -4.02
CA LEU A 298 13.44 7.98 -5.31
C LEU A 298 12.22 7.59 -6.15
N ALA A 299 11.26 6.91 -5.56
CA ALA A 299 10.04 6.52 -6.23
C ALA A 299 9.24 7.73 -6.71
N ASN A 300 9.24 8.84 -5.94
CA ASN A 300 8.65 10.13 -6.34
C ASN A 300 9.38 10.81 -7.51
N THR A 301 10.66 10.54 -7.68
CA THR A 301 11.50 11.19 -8.71
C THR A 301 11.50 10.41 -10.02
N TYR A 302 11.46 9.09 -9.93
CA TYR A 302 11.52 8.16 -11.06
C TYR A 302 10.25 7.33 -11.17
N ASN A 303 10.02 6.77 -12.35
CA ASN A 303 8.89 5.88 -12.60
C ASN A 303 9.20 4.45 -12.07
N VAL A 304 9.37 4.34 -10.74
CA VAL A 304 9.78 3.12 -10.04
C VAL A 304 8.67 2.62 -9.14
N ASP A 305 8.34 1.35 -9.29
CA ASP A 305 7.51 0.63 -8.33
C ASP A 305 8.41 -0.20 -7.42
N SER A 306 8.21 -0.16 -6.11
CA SER A 306 9.03 -0.92 -5.17
C SER A 306 8.19 -1.76 -4.21
N LEU A 307 8.70 -2.94 -3.86
CA LEU A 307 8.14 -3.86 -2.89
C LEU A 307 9.20 -4.21 -1.85
N CYS A 308 9.01 -3.74 -0.63
CA CYS A 308 9.89 -4.00 0.51
C CYS A 308 9.35 -5.15 1.37
N GLY A 309 10.18 -6.13 1.70
CA GLY A 309 9.83 -7.27 2.53
C GLY A 309 10.36 -7.14 3.95
N TYR A 310 9.50 -7.43 4.95
CA TYR A 310 9.89 -7.49 6.36
C TYR A 310 9.33 -8.74 7.05
N PRO A 311 10.18 -9.57 7.70
CA PRO A 311 9.69 -10.65 8.56
C PRO A 311 8.88 -10.09 9.73
N ILE A 312 7.63 -10.54 9.90
CA ILE A 312 6.73 -10.03 10.94
C ILE A 312 7.18 -10.45 12.35
N GLU A 313 7.92 -11.54 12.46
CA GLU A 313 8.44 -12.03 13.77
C GLU A 313 9.25 -10.98 14.50
N GLY A 314 9.97 -10.15 13.78
CA GLY A 314 10.73 -9.05 14.36
C GLY A 314 9.88 -7.97 15.03
N PHE A 315 8.55 -7.99 14.90
CA PHE A 315 7.62 -6.99 15.42
C PHE A 315 6.62 -7.55 16.45
N ARG A 316 6.68 -8.86 16.76
CA ARG A 316 5.67 -9.56 17.59
C ARG A 316 5.63 -9.17 19.07
N ASN A 317 6.67 -8.55 19.63
CA ASN A 317 6.76 -8.28 21.07
C ASN A 317 6.39 -6.83 21.45
N GLU A 318 5.87 -6.03 20.53
CA GLU A 318 5.60 -4.63 20.75
C GLU A 318 4.21 -4.27 20.20
N GLU A 319 3.16 -4.43 21.02
CA GLU A 319 1.77 -4.09 20.67
C GLU A 319 1.60 -2.61 20.25
N GLN A 320 2.63 -1.78 20.47
CA GLN A 320 2.73 -0.40 20.01
C GLN A 320 4.10 -0.12 19.37
N ASN A 321 4.53 -0.96 18.42
CA ASN A 321 5.87 -0.80 17.84
C ASN A 321 5.98 0.51 17.04
N PRO A 322 6.63 1.56 17.57
CA PRO A 322 6.79 2.82 16.86
C PRO A 322 7.58 2.66 15.56
N THR A 323 8.48 1.66 15.50
CA THR A 323 9.25 1.32 14.31
C THR A 323 8.36 0.82 13.18
N LEU A 324 7.41 -0.10 13.49
CA LEU A 324 6.46 -0.61 12.51
C LEU A 324 5.65 0.53 11.89
N ARG A 325 5.16 1.45 12.73
CA ARG A 325 4.39 2.62 12.26
C ARG A 325 5.21 3.52 11.34
N ARG A 326 6.47 3.77 11.68
CA ARG A 326 7.37 4.60 10.88
C ARG A 326 7.67 3.94 9.54
N ILE A 327 7.93 2.64 9.51
CA ILE A 327 8.08 1.89 8.26
C ILE A 327 6.80 1.99 7.42
N CYS A 328 5.64 1.71 8.01
CA CYS A 328 4.36 1.82 7.29
C CYS A 328 4.12 3.23 6.73
N ALA A 329 4.55 4.28 7.42
CA ALA A 329 4.36 5.67 7.00
C ALA A 329 5.15 6.03 5.74
N GLU A 330 6.24 5.33 5.45
CA GLU A 330 7.05 5.55 4.25
C GLU A 330 6.52 4.81 3.01
N HIS A 331 5.46 4.00 3.15
CA HIS A 331 4.97 3.14 2.06
C HIS A 331 3.57 3.54 1.60
N THR A 332 3.32 3.42 0.30
CA THR A 332 2.02 3.71 -0.32
C THR A 332 0.99 2.61 -0.11
N ALA A 333 1.44 1.38 0.15
CA ALA A 333 0.59 0.24 0.48
C ALA A 333 1.30 -0.71 1.46
N VAL A 334 0.55 -1.25 2.41
CA VAL A 334 1.05 -2.19 3.43
C VAL A 334 0.27 -3.49 3.32
N TYR A 335 1.00 -4.59 3.28
CA TYR A 335 0.44 -5.94 3.25
C TYR A 335 0.97 -6.74 4.43
N SER A 336 0.12 -7.59 4.99
CA SER A 336 0.51 -8.60 5.98
C SER A 336 -0.31 -9.86 5.78
N GLU A 337 0.29 -11.01 6.07
CA GLU A 337 -0.44 -12.28 6.16
C GLU A 337 -1.04 -12.48 7.53
#